data_7fd2b596ee0d1bae4dfba2e4bb812e51
#
_entry.id   7fd2b596ee0d1bae4dfba2e4bb812e51
#
_cell.length_a   1.000
_cell.length_b   1.000
_cell.length_c   1.000
_cell.angle_alpha   90.00
_cell.angle_beta   90.00
_cell.angle_gamma   90.00
#
_symmetry.space_group_name_H-M   'P 1'
#
loop_
_entity.id
_entity.type
_entity.pdbx_description
1 polymer ?
#
loop_
_entity_poly.entity_id
_entity_poly.type
_entity_poly.pdbx_seq_one_letter_code
_entity_poly.pdbx_strand_id
1 'polypeptide(L)'
;MIDRRFAAWCCMVLAGTSAGAAESWTQFRGPTGDGRTQARLPLEWSESRNVRWKTPLPGKAWASPVEADGRIWLANATEDGRRLSLVCVAAATGRVDRDITLFEPATPAFCYPYNSYASPTPVVVGGRVFVHFGSAGTACVSAESGAILWSRQDLPCNHHRGPGSSPIPFEDLLIVNFDGFDVQYVVALDQATGRTVWKTDRSIDYGTADGDLKKAYCTPVVFEHAGRRQLVSPAAVGTVAYDPRTGRELWKVHHGGYNTAARPLYAHGLVVINMEGGDRLLAVRPDGEGDVTKTHVAWKYGKATPTRPSQAIVGDQLYMVNDKGVFTCLDVATGRARWQERREGRHSAALLEARGRLYVCDEDGTTLVVAANPERFELLAENRLEAGCMASPAVVGDDLVIRTKTHLYRIGGPATP
;
A
#
# COMPACT_ATOMS: atom_id res chain seq x y z
N MET A 1 67.18 -4.74 -41.72
CA MET A 1 66.94 -5.17 -40.30
C MET A 1 66.31 -3.97 -39.61
N ILE A 2 64.98 -3.95 -39.47
CA ILE A 2 64.25 -2.90 -38.78
C ILE A 2 63.43 -3.58 -37.69
N ASP A 3 63.82 -3.28 -36.48
CA ASP A 3 63.22 -3.78 -35.24
C ASP A 3 61.93 -3.00 -34.94
N ARG A 4 60.76 -3.66 -34.86
CA ARG A 4 59.50 -3.09 -34.46
C ARG A 4 59.09 -3.63 -33.08
N ARG A 5 59.31 -2.82 -32.07
CA ARG A 5 58.79 -3.07 -30.72
C ARG A 5 57.31 -2.64 -30.68
N PHE A 6 56.41 -3.61 -30.46
CA PHE A 6 54.99 -3.36 -30.13
C PHE A 6 54.86 -3.05 -28.67
N ALA A 7 54.43 -1.82 -28.33
CA ALA A 7 54.01 -1.47 -26.98
C ALA A 7 52.53 -1.81 -26.84
N ALA A 8 52.22 -2.80 -25.97
CA ALA A 8 50.85 -3.11 -25.59
C ALA A 8 50.38 -2.12 -24.53
N TRP A 9 49.41 -1.31 -24.90
CA TRP A 9 48.67 -0.50 -23.95
C TRP A 9 47.57 -1.34 -23.29
N CYS A 10 47.70 -1.57 -21.97
CA CYS A 10 46.70 -2.21 -21.15
C CYS A 10 45.70 -1.14 -20.73
N CYS A 11 44.49 -1.07 -21.38
CA CYS A 11 43.38 -0.29 -20.92
C CYS A 11 42.77 -0.96 -19.71
N MET A 12 43.05 -0.44 -18.51
CA MET A 12 42.31 -0.78 -17.30
C MET A 12 40.90 -0.12 -17.40
N VAL A 13 39.89 -0.95 -17.67
CA VAL A 13 38.51 -0.54 -17.53
C VAL A 13 38.19 -0.55 -16.05
N LEU A 14 38.17 0.63 -15.45
CA LEU A 14 37.59 0.84 -14.13
C LEU A 14 36.07 0.64 -14.24
N ALA A 15 35.59 -0.54 -13.84
CA ALA A 15 34.18 -0.79 -13.61
C ALA A 15 33.74 0.05 -12.40
N GLY A 16 33.26 1.25 -12.65
CA GLY A 16 32.59 2.06 -11.66
C GLY A 16 31.31 1.34 -11.21
N THR A 17 31.28 0.82 -10.01
CA THR A 17 30.05 0.40 -9.36
C THR A 17 29.22 1.66 -9.13
N SER A 18 28.25 1.94 -10.00
CA SER A 18 27.21 2.92 -9.71
C SER A 18 26.46 2.39 -8.48
N ALA A 19 26.61 3.05 -7.34
CA ALA A 19 25.67 2.89 -6.24
C ALA A 19 24.29 3.23 -6.81
N GLY A 20 23.45 2.21 -7.00
CA GLY A 20 22.08 2.42 -7.47
C GLY A 20 21.42 3.47 -6.59
N ALA A 21 20.80 4.48 -7.19
CA ALA A 21 20.02 5.45 -6.45
C ALA A 21 19.01 4.68 -5.59
N ALA A 22 18.91 5.04 -4.30
CA ALA A 22 17.95 4.42 -3.40
C ALA A 22 16.55 4.56 -4.00
N GLU A 23 15.82 3.46 -4.04
CA GLU A 23 14.49 3.40 -4.63
C GLU A 23 13.51 4.22 -3.78
N SER A 24 12.87 5.24 -4.39
CA SER A 24 11.89 6.08 -3.70
C SER A 24 10.62 5.31 -3.34
N TRP A 25 10.03 5.60 -2.19
CA TRP A 25 8.82 4.96 -1.67
C TRP A 25 7.57 5.76 -2.05
N THR A 26 7.17 5.75 -3.31
CA THR A 26 6.31 6.76 -3.93
C THR A 26 4.80 6.52 -3.81
N GLN A 27 4.35 5.37 -3.33
CA GLN A 27 2.94 5.03 -3.18
C GLN A 27 2.72 4.04 -2.02
N PHE A 28 1.45 3.70 -1.76
CA PHE A 28 1.09 2.67 -0.78
C PHE A 28 1.79 1.35 -1.06
N ARG A 29 2.61 0.89 -0.09
CA ARG A 29 3.44 -0.30 -0.16
C ARG A 29 4.59 -0.22 -1.16
N GLY A 30 5.13 0.98 -1.35
CA GLY A 30 6.34 1.20 -2.16
C GLY A 30 6.13 1.22 -3.67
N PRO A 31 7.21 1.33 -4.43
CA PRO A 31 7.14 1.61 -5.87
C PRO A 31 6.40 0.53 -6.66
N THR A 32 6.52 -0.72 -6.28
CA THR A 32 5.81 -1.86 -6.88
C THR A 32 4.45 -2.15 -6.24
N GLY A 33 4.18 -1.55 -5.07
CA GLY A 33 2.93 -1.72 -4.34
C GLY A 33 2.76 -3.08 -3.64
N ASP A 34 3.80 -3.88 -3.57
CA ASP A 34 3.82 -5.20 -2.94
C ASP A 34 4.43 -5.22 -1.54
N GLY A 35 4.97 -4.08 -1.08
CA GLY A 35 5.56 -3.93 0.25
C GLY A 35 6.96 -4.52 0.38
N ARG A 36 7.73 -4.57 -0.72
CA ARG A 36 9.06 -5.15 -0.74
C ARG A 36 10.14 -4.11 -1.05
N THR A 37 11.33 -4.33 -0.50
CA THR A 37 12.52 -3.50 -0.77
C THR A 37 13.81 -4.31 -0.64
N GLN A 38 14.88 -3.81 -1.25
CA GLN A 38 16.24 -4.33 -1.05
C GLN A 38 17.03 -3.54 0.00
N ALA A 39 16.40 -2.59 0.69
CA ALA A 39 17.00 -1.79 1.74
C ALA A 39 17.51 -2.64 2.92
N ARG A 40 18.59 -2.20 3.55
CA ARG A 40 19.19 -2.84 4.74
C ARG A 40 18.59 -2.23 6.02
N LEU A 41 17.32 -2.49 6.24
CA LEU A 41 16.58 -1.92 7.36
C LEU A 41 17.12 -2.37 8.72
N PRO A 42 17.03 -1.52 9.76
CA PRO A 42 17.48 -1.84 11.11
C PRO A 42 16.71 -3.03 11.69
N LEU A 43 17.42 -3.88 12.45
CA LEU A 43 16.82 -5.02 13.15
C LEU A 43 16.23 -4.59 14.50
N GLU A 44 16.94 -3.70 15.22
CA GLU A 44 16.59 -3.31 16.57
C GLU A 44 16.51 -1.79 16.73
N TRP A 45 15.51 -1.33 17.47
CA TRP A 45 15.35 0.07 17.87
C TRP A 45 14.48 0.20 19.12
N SER A 46 14.51 1.39 19.72
CA SER A 46 13.60 1.83 20.78
C SER A 46 13.46 3.35 20.72
N GLU A 47 12.71 3.97 21.60
CA GLU A 47 12.62 5.43 21.71
C GLU A 47 13.99 6.14 21.85
N SER A 48 14.99 5.47 22.41
CA SER A 48 16.34 6.01 22.67
C SER A 48 17.45 5.38 21.81
N ARG A 49 17.12 4.41 20.95
CA ARG A 49 18.13 3.68 20.15
C ARG A 49 17.70 3.62 18.68
N ASN A 50 18.61 3.97 17.79
CA ASN A 50 18.44 3.90 16.35
C ASN A 50 17.30 4.79 15.79
N VAL A 51 16.79 5.74 16.55
CA VAL A 51 15.87 6.78 16.07
C VAL A 51 16.69 7.97 15.60
N ARG A 52 16.65 8.27 14.29
CA ARG A 52 17.32 9.46 13.74
C ARG A 52 16.61 10.74 14.12
N TRP A 53 15.28 10.70 14.03
CA TRP A 53 14.40 11.78 14.48
C TRP A 53 12.98 11.25 14.74
N LYS A 54 12.24 11.99 15.56
CA LYS A 54 10.85 11.79 15.96
C LYS A 54 10.12 13.12 15.82
N THR A 55 9.07 13.16 15.02
CA THR A 55 8.31 14.38 14.73
C THR A 55 6.85 14.20 15.12
N PRO A 56 6.29 15.07 15.98
CA PRO A 56 4.87 15.01 16.33
C PRO A 56 4.01 15.36 15.12
N LEU A 57 2.93 14.60 14.92
CA LEU A 57 1.93 14.84 13.90
C LEU A 57 0.57 15.01 14.57
N PRO A 58 0.02 16.22 14.61
CA PRO A 58 -1.30 16.45 15.18
C PRO A 58 -2.41 15.88 14.30
N GLY A 59 -3.58 15.62 14.92
CA GLY A 59 -4.75 15.09 14.22
C GLY A 59 -4.81 13.57 14.21
N LYS A 60 -5.68 13.03 13.35
CA LYS A 60 -5.93 11.59 13.24
C LYS A 60 -5.89 11.14 11.78
N ALA A 61 -4.86 10.38 11.41
CA ALA A 61 -4.72 9.90 10.04
C ALA A 61 -3.92 8.59 9.97
N TRP A 62 -4.38 7.68 9.12
CA TRP A 62 -3.83 6.34 8.94
C TRP A 62 -3.09 6.14 7.62
N ALA A 63 -2.98 7.21 6.80
CA ALA A 63 -2.19 7.19 5.57
C ALA A 63 -0.73 6.80 5.86
N SER A 64 -0.19 5.89 5.06
CA SER A 64 1.22 5.54 5.09
C SER A 64 2.09 6.70 4.58
N PRO A 65 3.32 6.84 5.08
CA PRO A 65 4.27 7.78 4.50
C PRO A 65 4.63 7.38 3.07
N VAL A 66 4.84 8.37 2.21
CA VAL A 66 5.51 8.18 0.91
C VAL A 66 6.69 9.13 0.82
N GLU A 67 7.74 8.71 0.13
CA GLU A 67 8.98 9.49 -0.01
C GLU A 67 9.39 9.61 -1.46
N ALA A 68 9.78 10.81 -1.84
CA ALA A 68 10.48 11.10 -3.07
C ALA A 68 11.35 12.37 -2.88
N ASP A 69 12.52 12.36 -3.47
CA ASP A 69 13.44 13.51 -3.53
C ASP A 69 13.74 14.13 -2.14
N GLY A 70 13.92 13.27 -1.12
CA GLY A 70 14.24 13.68 0.25
C GLY A 70 13.08 14.31 1.02
N ARG A 71 11.85 14.16 0.54
CA ARG A 71 10.62 14.65 1.18
C ARG A 71 9.66 13.51 1.47
N ILE A 72 9.15 13.48 2.69
CA ILE A 72 8.12 12.53 3.11
C ILE A 72 6.78 13.25 3.08
N TRP A 73 5.81 12.67 2.40
CA TRP A 73 4.47 13.21 2.25
C TRP A 73 3.44 12.32 2.93
N LEU A 74 2.47 12.96 3.60
CA LEU A 74 1.45 12.30 4.41
C LEU A 74 0.11 13.01 4.23
N ALA A 75 -0.96 12.27 3.94
CA ALA A 75 -2.30 12.79 4.14
C ALA A 75 -2.55 12.93 5.64
N ASN A 76 -3.22 14.00 6.04
CA ASN A 76 -3.56 14.29 7.43
C ASN A 76 -4.96 14.88 7.57
N ALA A 77 -5.57 14.74 8.76
CA ALA A 77 -6.88 15.29 9.06
C ALA A 77 -6.99 15.67 10.54
N THR A 78 -7.81 16.67 10.85
CA THR A 78 -8.29 16.86 12.22
C THR A 78 -9.19 15.69 12.63
N GLU A 79 -9.33 15.43 13.92
CA GLU A 79 -10.14 14.31 14.43
C GLU A 79 -11.59 14.39 14.00
N ASP A 80 -12.12 15.62 13.91
CA ASP A 80 -13.48 15.92 13.49
C ASP A 80 -13.66 15.96 11.96
N GLY A 81 -12.59 15.82 11.19
CA GLY A 81 -12.62 15.82 9.73
C GLY A 81 -12.85 17.19 9.08
N ARG A 82 -12.84 18.28 9.86
CA ARG A 82 -13.11 19.64 9.34
C ARG A 82 -11.94 20.23 8.56
N ARG A 83 -10.73 19.72 8.75
CA ARG A 83 -9.55 20.10 7.98
C ARG A 83 -8.85 18.85 7.45
N LEU A 84 -8.71 18.78 6.13
CA LEU A 84 -7.99 17.71 5.41
C LEU A 84 -6.76 18.33 4.76
N SER A 85 -5.58 17.81 5.05
CA SER A 85 -4.32 18.43 4.65
C SER A 85 -3.30 17.43 4.11
N LEU A 86 -2.30 17.96 3.42
CA LEU A 86 -1.10 17.25 2.99
C LEU A 86 0.10 17.81 3.75
N VAL A 87 0.75 16.97 4.53
CA VAL A 87 1.94 17.32 5.31
C VAL A 87 3.20 16.88 4.54
N CYS A 88 4.20 17.78 4.48
CA CYS A 88 5.53 17.52 3.93
C CYS A 88 6.57 17.61 5.04
N VAL A 89 7.36 16.56 5.19
CA VAL A 89 8.45 16.46 6.18
C VAL A 89 9.77 16.26 5.46
N ALA A 90 10.79 17.04 5.80
CA ALA A 90 12.15 16.85 5.30
C ALA A 90 12.68 15.50 5.79
N ALA A 91 12.97 14.58 4.88
CA ALA A 91 13.40 13.23 5.24
C ALA A 91 14.69 13.22 6.07
N ALA A 92 15.63 14.13 5.80
CA ALA A 92 16.91 14.22 6.50
C ALA A 92 16.76 14.61 7.98
N THR A 93 15.84 15.53 8.31
CA THR A 93 15.79 16.21 9.62
C THR A 93 14.51 15.96 10.42
N GLY A 94 13.45 15.45 9.78
CA GLY A 94 12.14 15.32 10.39
C GLY A 94 11.36 16.64 10.52
N ARG A 95 11.92 17.76 10.04
CA ARG A 95 11.24 19.06 10.11
C ARG A 95 10.00 19.05 9.22
N VAL A 96 8.87 19.50 9.75
CA VAL A 96 7.67 19.77 8.94
C VAL A 96 7.94 21.03 8.11
N ASP A 97 8.07 20.85 6.80
CA ASP A 97 8.32 21.96 5.87
C ASP A 97 7.01 22.59 5.40
N ARG A 98 5.93 21.80 5.28
CA ARG A 98 4.60 22.29 4.84
C ARG A 98 3.49 21.50 5.51
N ASP A 99 2.38 22.18 5.76
CA ASP A 99 1.09 21.60 6.10
C ASP A 99 0.01 22.33 5.28
N ILE A 100 -0.33 21.74 4.13
CA ILE A 100 -1.14 22.34 3.08
C ILE A 100 -2.59 21.93 3.29
N THR A 101 -3.46 22.86 3.68
CA THR A 101 -4.90 22.62 3.73
C THR A 101 -5.45 22.42 2.32
N LEU A 102 -6.15 21.32 2.09
CA LEU A 102 -6.71 20.97 0.78
C LEU A 102 -8.23 21.07 0.76
N PHE A 103 -8.88 20.60 1.81
CA PHE A 103 -10.34 20.63 1.91
C PHE A 103 -10.76 20.95 3.34
N GLU A 104 -11.84 21.73 3.46
CA GLU A 104 -12.46 22.13 4.72
C GLU A 104 -13.98 21.87 4.66
N PRO A 105 -14.42 20.61 4.82
CA PRO A 105 -15.83 20.27 4.78
C PRO A 105 -16.60 20.98 5.92
N ALA A 106 -17.61 21.79 5.59
CA ALA A 106 -18.45 22.41 6.58
C ALA A 106 -19.20 21.38 7.44
N THR A 107 -19.60 20.26 6.82
CA THR A 107 -20.22 19.12 7.47
C THR A 107 -19.48 17.86 7.02
N PRO A 108 -18.47 17.40 7.78
CA PRO A 108 -17.76 16.15 7.48
C PRO A 108 -18.72 14.97 7.45
N ALA A 109 -18.54 14.05 6.49
CA ALA A 109 -19.28 12.80 6.45
C ALA A 109 -18.93 11.94 7.68
N PHE A 110 -19.81 11.01 8.05
CA PHE A 110 -19.52 10.09 9.14
C PHE A 110 -18.25 9.26 8.84
N CYS A 111 -17.37 9.16 9.81
CA CYS A 111 -16.20 8.30 9.79
C CYS A 111 -16.22 7.41 11.04
N TYR A 112 -16.08 6.11 10.84
CA TYR A 112 -16.09 5.16 11.96
C TYR A 112 -14.92 5.44 12.91
N PRO A 113 -15.10 5.42 14.24
CA PRO A 113 -14.06 5.81 15.21
C PRO A 113 -12.73 5.06 15.07
N TYR A 114 -12.75 3.84 14.54
CA TYR A 114 -11.56 3.05 14.27
C TYR A 114 -10.82 3.48 12.99
N ASN A 115 -11.49 4.15 12.06
CA ASN A 115 -10.90 4.70 10.84
C ASN A 115 -10.48 6.17 11.03
N SER A 116 -10.00 6.80 9.97
CA SER A 116 -9.67 8.22 9.89
C SER A 116 -10.15 8.83 8.58
N TYR A 117 -10.31 10.15 8.56
CA TYR A 117 -10.64 10.89 7.34
C TYR A 117 -9.48 10.93 6.33
N ALA A 118 -8.27 10.56 6.75
CA ALA A 118 -7.05 10.55 5.96
C ALA A 118 -6.36 9.18 6.02
N SER A 119 -7.07 8.11 5.65
CA SER A 119 -6.53 6.76 5.56
C SER A 119 -5.90 6.43 4.20
N PRO A 120 -6.39 6.96 3.05
CA PRO A 120 -5.73 6.75 1.77
C PRO A 120 -4.32 7.34 1.76
N THR A 121 -3.35 6.55 1.28
CA THR A 121 -1.95 6.95 1.16
C THR A 121 -1.76 7.81 -0.09
N PRO A 122 -1.01 8.93 -0.03
CA PRO A 122 -0.68 9.74 -1.19
C PRO A 122 0.17 8.97 -2.22
N VAL A 123 0.26 9.54 -3.42
CA VAL A 123 1.15 9.06 -4.49
C VAL A 123 2.03 10.20 -4.97
N VAL A 124 3.34 9.94 -5.15
CA VAL A 124 4.27 10.89 -5.73
C VAL A 124 4.74 10.39 -7.09
N VAL A 125 4.49 11.15 -8.14
CA VAL A 125 4.95 10.83 -9.49
C VAL A 125 5.17 12.10 -10.32
N GLY A 126 6.27 12.18 -11.05
CA GLY A 126 6.56 13.30 -11.97
C GLY A 126 6.55 14.67 -11.29
N GLY A 127 7.08 14.79 -10.06
CA GLY A 127 7.10 16.05 -9.31
C GLY A 127 5.74 16.50 -8.78
N ARG A 128 4.74 15.62 -8.78
CA ARG A 128 3.39 15.86 -8.28
C ARG A 128 3.06 14.91 -7.14
N VAL A 129 2.29 15.40 -6.17
CA VAL A 129 1.74 14.61 -5.05
C VAL A 129 0.23 14.56 -5.23
N PHE A 130 -0.30 13.35 -5.42
CA PHE A 130 -1.73 13.11 -5.49
C PHE A 130 -2.22 12.62 -4.14
N VAL A 131 -3.28 13.24 -3.65
CA VAL A 131 -3.87 12.90 -2.35
C VAL A 131 -5.38 12.76 -2.45
N HIS A 132 -5.92 11.77 -1.76
CA HIS A 132 -7.33 11.39 -1.84
C HIS A 132 -7.94 11.25 -0.45
N PHE A 133 -9.12 11.85 -0.26
CA PHE A 133 -9.89 11.82 0.98
C PHE A 133 -11.31 11.27 0.76
N GLY A 134 -11.43 10.30 -0.15
CA GLY A 134 -12.74 9.80 -0.54
C GLY A 134 -13.59 10.87 -1.23
N SER A 135 -14.87 10.91 -0.89
CA SER A 135 -15.82 11.90 -1.43
C SER A 135 -15.54 13.33 -0.98
N ALA A 136 -14.74 13.54 0.07
CA ALA A 136 -14.33 14.89 0.48
C ALA A 136 -13.42 15.55 -0.56
N GLY A 137 -12.67 14.78 -1.35
CA GLY A 137 -11.96 15.29 -2.50
C GLY A 137 -10.69 14.54 -2.85
N THR A 138 -10.20 14.82 -4.05
CA THR A 138 -8.91 14.40 -4.60
C THR A 138 -8.17 15.62 -5.12
N ALA A 139 -6.89 15.76 -4.79
CA ALA A 139 -6.09 16.90 -5.20
C ALA A 139 -4.71 16.46 -5.74
N CYS A 140 -4.15 17.31 -6.59
CA CYS A 140 -2.78 17.26 -7.06
C CYS A 140 -2.04 18.51 -6.56
N VAL A 141 -0.88 18.30 -5.97
CA VAL A 141 -0.03 19.35 -5.41
C VAL A 141 1.34 19.26 -6.07
N SER A 142 1.94 20.39 -6.40
CA SER A 142 3.35 20.46 -6.83
C SER A 142 4.26 20.05 -5.67
N ALA A 143 5.08 19.02 -5.85
CA ALA A 143 6.04 18.59 -4.83
C ALA A 143 7.11 19.67 -4.57
N GLU A 144 7.45 20.49 -5.56
CA GLU A 144 8.44 21.56 -5.43
C GLU A 144 7.88 22.76 -4.65
N SER A 145 6.76 23.35 -5.12
CA SER A 145 6.24 24.61 -4.58
C SER A 145 5.20 24.42 -3.47
N GLY A 146 4.52 23.29 -3.41
CA GLY A 146 3.34 23.07 -2.55
C GLY A 146 2.06 23.69 -3.10
N ALA A 147 2.07 24.24 -4.31
CA ALA A 147 0.88 24.79 -4.94
C ALA A 147 -0.11 23.69 -5.33
N ILE A 148 -1.40 23.92 -5.08
CA ILE A 148 -2.47 23.04 -5.56
C ILE A 148 -2.58 23.26 -7.07
N LEU A 149 -2.30 22.22 -7.85
CA LEU A 149 -2.37 22.25 -9.31
C LEU A 149 -3.80 22.02 -9.81
N TRP A 150 -4.51 21.11 -9.17
CA TRP A 150 -5.94 20.87 -9.36
C TRP A 150 -6.55 20.17 -8.13
N SER A 151 -7.85 20.32 -7.97
CA SER A 151 -8.64 19.60 -6.96
C SER A 151 -10.02 19.27 -7.48
N ARG A 152 -10.62 18.17 -6.97
CA ARG A 152 -11.95 17.70 -7.34
C ARG A 152 -12.72 17.25 -6.12
N GLN A 153 -14.02 17.62 -6.06
CA GLN A 153 -14.97 17.25 -5.00
C GLN A 153 -16.30 16.75 -5.59
N ASP A 154 -16.33 16.48 -6.89
CA ASP A 154 -17.52 16.09 -7.66
C ASP A 154 -17.65 14.58 -7.92
N LEU A 155 -16.91 13.76 -7.16
CA LEU A 155 -16.97 12.30 -7.21
C LEU A 155 -17.67 11.78 -5.94
N PRO A 156 -19.01 11.70 -5.96
CA PRO A 156 -19.80 11.36 -4.77
C PRO A 156 -19.63 9.89 -4.40
N CYS A 157 -19.57 9.61 -3.10
CA CYS A 157 -19.60 8.28 -2.53
C CYS A 157 -19.87 8.36 -1.02
N ASN A 158 -20.85 7.66 -0.54
CA ASN A 158 -21.03 7.48 0.89
C ASN A 158 -20.13 6.34 1.38
N HIS A 159 -18.95 6.66 1.85
CA HIS A 159 -18.01 5.65 2.39
C HIS A 159 -18.49 5.02 3.69
N HIS A 160 -19.49 5.58 4.36
CA HIS A 160 -20.07 5.15 5.63
C HIS A 160 -19.05 5.04 6.77
N ARG A 161 -17.94 4.30 6.60
CA ARG A 161 -16.89 4.13 7.62
C ARG A 161 -15.66 5.01 7.38
N GLY A 162 -15.73 5.97 6.47
CA GLY A 162 -14.62 6.80 6.03
C GLY A 162 -13.84 6.18 4.85
N PRO A 163 -12.94 6.94 4.20
CA PRO A 163 -12.18 6.48 3.04
C PRO A 163 -11.11 5.44 3.43
N GLY A 164 -10.67 4.61 2.49
CA GLY A 164 -9.64 3.61 2.72
C GLY A 164 -8.78 3.30 1.52
N SER A 165 -9.35 3.17 0.32
CA SER A 165 -8.61 2.88 -0.91
C SER A 165 -7.67 4.03 -1.27
N SER A 166 -6.39 3.72 -1.45
CA SER A 166 -5.39 4.68 -1.94
C SER A 166 -5.45 4.82 -3.46
N PRO A 167 -5.19 6.00 -4.02
CA PRO A 167 -4.98 6.15 -5.45
C PRO A 167 -3.74 5.38 -5.89
N ILE A 168 -3.70 4.93 -7.15
CA ILE A 168 -2.53 4.34 -7.76
C ILE A 168 -2.19 5.03 -9.09
N PRO A 169 -0.91 5.22 -9.41
CA PRO A 169 -0.50 5.77 -10.69
C PRO A 169 -0.46 4.66 -11.75
N PHE A 170 -0.87 4.98 -12.96
CA PHE A 170 -0.68 4.15 -14.12
C PHE A 170 -0.44 5.02 -15.34
N GLU A 171 0.77 5.04 -15.87
CA GLU A 171 1.18 5.94 -16.96
C GLU A 171 0.85 7.41 -16.63
N ASP A 172 -0.03 8.05 -17.41
CA ASP A 172 -0.55 9.41 -17.20
C ASP A 172 -1.87 9.46 -16.39
N LEU A 173 -2.32 8.30 -15.88
CA LEU A 173 -3.57 8.15 -15.15
C LEU A 173 -3.35 8.02 -13.63
N LEU A 174 -4.29 8.56 -12.88
CA LEU A 174 -4.49 8.30 -11.45
C LEU A 174 -5.77 7.49 -11.30
N ILE A 175 -5.66 6.23 -10.83
CA ILE A 175 -6.81 5.33 -10.69
C ILE A 175 -7.26 5.30 -9.23
N VAL A 176 -8.56 5.44 -8.99
CA VAL A 176 -9.17 5.49 -7.67
C VAL A 176 -10.43 4.63 -7.63
N ASN A 177 -10.60 3.87 -6.54
CA ASN A 177 -11.81 3.11 -6.26
C ASN A 177 -12.76 3.91 -5.36
N PHE A 178 -14.04 3.84 -5.70
CA PHE A 178 -15.14 4.36 -4.90
C PHE A 178 -16.14 3.23 -4.64
N ASP A 179 -15.97 2.53 -3.53
CA ASP A 179 -16.83 1.42 -3.13
C ASP A 179 -17.57 1.79 -1.84
N GLY A 180 -18.66 2.54 -2.02
CA GLY A 180 -19.44 3.08 -0.92
C GLY A 180 -20.69 2.28 -0.56
N PHE A 181 -21.46 2.85 0.32
CA PHE A 181 -22.78 2.37 0.72
C PHE A 181 -23.80 2.52 -0.42
N ASP A 182 -23.68 3.57 -1.21
CA ASP A 182 -24.62 4.03 -2.25
C ASP A 182 -24.15 3.72 -3.67
N VAL A 183 -22.85 3.88 -3.95
CA VAL A 183 -22.26 3.73 -5.28
C VAL A 183 -20.99 2.90 -5.22
N GLN A 184 -20.70 2.15 -6.30
CA GLN A 184 -19.51 1.35 -6.44
C GLN A 184 -18.96 1.50 -7.87
N TYR A 185 -17.81 2.17 -8.02
CA TYR A 185 -17.16 2.39 -9.32
C TYR A 185 -15.64 2.54 -9.19
N VAL A 186 -14.97 2.39 -10.31
CA VAL A 186 -13.55 2.71 -10.48
C VAL A 186 -13.44 3.87 -11.47
N VAL A 187 -12.56 4.81 -11.18
CA VAL A 187 -12.35 5.98 -12.04
C VAL A 187 -10.86 6.19 -12.31
N ALA A 188 -10.51 6.57 -13.53
CA ALA A 188 -9.19 7.07 -13.88
C ALA A 188 -9.26 8.56 -14.19
N LEU A 189 -8.39 9.31 -13.54
CA LEU A 189 -8.22 10.74 -13.73
C LEU A 189 -6.91 10.99 -14.50
N ASP A 190 -6.92 11.96 -15.39
CA ASP A 190 -5.70 12.47 -16.02
C ASP A 190 -4.83 13.15 -14.96
N GLN A 191 -3.58 12.74 -14.81
CA GLN A 191 -2.68 13.26 -13.77
C GLN A 191 -2.37 14.76 -13.92
N ALA A 192 -2.40 15.29 -15.14
CA ALA A 192 -2.07 16.69 -15.38
C ALA A 192 -3.22 17.64 -15.02
N THR A 193 -4.46 17.22 -15.27
CA THR A 193 -5.65 18.09 -15.22
C THR A 193 -6.70 17.68 -14.19
N GLY A 194 -6.64 16.45 -13.67
CA GLY A 194 -7.66 15.88 -12.81
C GLY A 194 -8.96 15.48 -13.54
N ARG A 195 -9.06 15.65 -14.87
CA ARG A 195 -10.25 15.28 -15.63
C ARG A 195 -10.45 13.79 -15.68
N THR A 196 -11.71 13.35 -15.61
CA THR A 196 -12.05 11.95 -15.78
C THR A 196 -11.75 11.49 -17.19
N VAL A 197 -10.89 10.47 -17.33
CA VAL A 197 -10.58 9.79 -18.60
C VAL A 197 -11.59 8.67 -18.82
N TRP A 198 -11.80 7.83 -17.82
CA TRP A 198 -12.85 6.83 -17.81
C TRP A 198 -13.41 6.64 -16.39
N LYS A 199 -14.66 6.19 -16.33
CA LYS A 199 -15.34 5.76 -15.11
C LYS A 199 -16.15 4.53 -15.43
N THR A 200 -16.01 3.47 -14.63
CA THR A 200 -16.71 2.21 -14.83
C THR A 200 -17.42 1.80 -13.55
N ASP A 201 -18.74 1.73 -13.58
CA ASP A 201 -19.53 1.17 -12.49
C ASP A 201 -19.26 -0.32 -12.38
N ARG A 202 -19.26 -0.86 -11.14
CA ARG A 202 -18.97 -2.28 -10.96
C ARG A 202 -20.12 -3.16 -11.45
N SER A 203 -19.77 -4.15 -12.26
CA SER A 203 -20.71 -5.14 -12.82
C SER A 203 -20.99 -6.29 -11.84
N ILE A 204 -20.97 -6.04 -10.53
CA ILE A 204 -21.19 -7.04 -9.48
C ILE A 204 -22.66 -7.01 -9.07
N ASP A 205 -23.30 -8.18 -9.10
CA ASP A 205 -24.58 -8.37 -8.41
C ASP A 205 -24.29 -8.64 -6.93
N TYR A 206 -24.63 -7.69 -6.09
CA TYR A 206 -24.41 -7.78 -4.64
C TYR A 206 -25.45 -8.67 -3.94
N GLY A 207 -26.56 -9.00 -4.58
CA GLY A 207 -27.64 -9.82 -4.02
C GLY A 207 -28.33 -9.20 -2.81
N THR A 208 -28.13 -7.90 -2.54
CA THR A 208 -28.68 -7.20 -1.38
C THR A 208 -28.91 -5.73 -1.66
N ALA A 209 -29.92 -5.16 -1.01
CA ALA A 209 -30.15 -3.73 -0.96
C ALA A 209 -29.32 -3.03 0.15
N ASP A 210 -28.80 -3.78 1.13
CA ASP A 210 -28.01 -3.24 2.25
C ASP A 210 -26.66 -2.72 1.76
N GLY A 211 -26.49 -1.41 1.78
CA GLY A 211 -25.24 -0.75 1.37
C GLY A 211 -24.04 -1.10 2.25
N ASP A 212 -24.24 -1.52 3.52
CA ASP A 212 -23.14 -1.94 4.39
C ASP A 212 -22.41 -3.18 3.83
N LEU A 213 -23.11 -4.02 3.10
CA LEU A 213 -22.57 -5.22 2.48
C LEU A 213 -21.99 -4.99 1.07
N LYS A 214 -22.05 -3.75 0.55
CA LYS A 214 -21.53 -3.39 -0.78
C LYS A 214 -20.18 -2.65 -0.72
N LYS A 215 -19.73 -2.27 0.48
CA LYS A 215 -18.51 -1.47 0.66
C LYS A 215 -17.24 -2.29 0.57
N ALA A 216 -16.19 -1.64 0.04
CA ALA A 216 -14.82 -2.11 0.09
C ALA A 216 -13.86 -0.92 0.26
N TYR A 217 -12.63 -1.22 0.70
CA TYR A 217 -11.60 -0.23 1.02
C TYR A 217 -10.26 -0.57 0.36
N CYS A 218 -10.27 -1.56 -0.53
CA CYS A 218 -9.07 -2.13 -1.11
C CYS A 218 -8.40 -1.17 -2.10
N THR A 219 -7.09 -1.00 -1.99
CA THR A 219 -6.27 -0.38 -3.02
C THR A 219 -6.02 -1.40 -4.13
N PRO A 220 -6.33 -1.07 -5.39
CA PRO A 220 -6.16 -2.01 -6.50
C PRO A 220 -4.68 -2.23 -6.84
N VAL A 221 -4.41 -3.21 -7.71
CA VAL A 221 -3.08 -3.48 -8.25
C VAL A 221 -3.12 -3.50 -9.78
N VAL A 222 -2.08 -2.96 -10.40
CA VAL A 222 -1.82 -3.14 -11.84
C VAL A 222 -0.61 -4.05 -11.99
N PHE A 223 -0.72 -5.04 -12.86
CA PHE A 223 0.38 -5.93 -13.24
C PHE A 223 0.24 -6.34 -14.71
N GLU A 224 1.28 -6.97 -15.23
CA GLU A 224 1.25 -7.57 -16.57
C GLU A 224 1.33 -9.09 -16.47
N HIS A 225 0.45 -9.78 -17.20
CA HIS A 225 0.44 -11.22 -17.34
C HIS A 225 0.31 -11.59 -18.82
N ALA A 226 1.27 -12.36 -19.35
CA ALA A 226 1.31 -12.80 -20.74
C ALA A 226 1.13 -11.64 -21.76
N GLY A 227 1.78 -10.49 -21.51
CA GLY A 227 1.71 -9.31 -22.37
C GLY A 227 0.43 -8.47 -22.21
N ARG A 228 -0.48 -8.83 -21.29
CA ARG A 228 -1.71 -8.11 -21.02
C ARG A 228 -1.62 -7.38 -19.67
N ARG A 229 -1.75 -6.06 -19.68
CA ARG A 229 -1.85 -5.26 -18.46
C ARG A 229 -3.25 -5.35 -17.89
N GLN A 230 -3.35 -5.52 -16.58
CA GLN A 230 -4.61 -5.72 -15.88
C GLN A 230 -4.62 -4.90 -14.59
N LEU A 231 -5.71 -4.20 -14.37
CA LEU A 231 -6.06 -3.54 -13.10
C LEU A 231 -6.98 -4.47 -12.34
N VAL A 232 -6.50 -5.11 -11.28
CA VAL A 232 -7.35 -5.95 -10.42
C VAL A 232 -7.80 -5.16 -9.20
N SER A 233 -9.11 -5.06 -9.06
CA SER A 233 -9.77 -4.23 -8.07
C SER A 233 -10.78 -5.05 -7.27
N PRO A 234 -10.39 -5.55 -6.08
CA PRO A 234 -11.30 -6.23 -5.17
C PRO A 234 -12.38 -5.28 -4.64
N ALA A 235 -13.61 -5.80 -4.57
CA ALA A 235 -14.77 -5.13 -4.02
C ALA A 235 -15.51 -6.05 -3.04
N ALA A 236 -16.64 -5.63 -2.52
CA ALA A 236 -17.54 -6.53 -1.83
C ALA A 236 -18.11 -7.57 -2.82
N VAL A 237 -18.33 -8.80 -2.35
CA VAL A 237 -18.90 -9.93 -3.07
C VAL A 237 -18.05 -10.47 -4.21
N GLY A 238 -17.29 -9.61 -4.90
CA GLY A 238 -16.49 -10.01 -6.06
C GLY A 238 -15.27 -9.12 -6.30
N THR A 239 -14.39 -9.60 -7.15
CA THR A 239 -13.23 -8.87 -7.66
C THR A 239 -13.36 -8.74 -9.16
N VAL A 240 -13.07 -7.56 -9.69
CA VAL A 240 -13.15 -7.29 -11.12
C VAL A 240 -11.77 -6.86 -11.63
N ALA A 241 -11.38 -7.40 -12.76
CA ALA A 241 -10.20 -6.98 -13.50
C ALA A 241 -10.62 -6.08 -14.68
N TYR A 242 -9.87 -5.03 -14.88
CA TYR A 242 -10.11 -4.07 -15.95
C TYR A 242 -8.85 -3.88 -16.80
N ASP A 243 -9.03 -3.47 -18.03
CA ASP A 243 -7.99 -2.82 -18.80
C ASP A 243 -7.70 -1.45 -18.13
N PRO A 244 -6.49 -1.21 -17.62
CA PRO A 244 -6.21 0.01 -16.85
C PRO A 244 -6.27 1.29 -17.69
N ARG A 245 -6.12 1.19 -19.03
CA ARG A 245 -6.15 2.33 -19.93
C ARG A 245 -7.55 2.80 -20.29
N THR A 246 -8.49 1.85 -20.37
CA THR A 246 -9.85 2.10 -20.89
C THR A 246 -10.96 1.90 -19.87
N GLY A 247 -10.69 1.23 -18.74
CA GLY A 247 -11.70 0.82 -17.76
C GLY A 247 -12.61 -0.32 -18.24
N ARG A 248 -12.32 -0.93 -19.40
CA ARG A 248 -13.08 -2.08 -19.90
C ARG A 248 -12.87 -3.29 -19.00
N GLU A 249 -13.95 -3.91 -18.56
CA GLU A 249 -13.90 -5.16 -17.78
C GLU A 249 -13.26 -6.28 -18.61
N LEU A 250 -12.37 -7.04 -17.97
CA LEU A 250 -11.67 -8.17 -18.56
C LEU A 250 -12.23 -9.49 -18.04
N TRP A 251 -12.24 -9.62 -16.74
CA TRP A 251 -12.81 -10.78 -16.03
C TRP A 251 -13.29 -10.39 -14.64
N LYS A 252 -14.12 -11.22 -14.06
CA LYS A 252 -14.54 -11.10 -12.67
C LYS A 252 -14.62 -12.45 -11.98
N VAL A 253 -14.47 -12.45 -10.67
CA VAL A 253 -14.62 -13.61 -9.80
C VAL A 253 -15.51 -13.25 -8.62
N HIS A 254 -16.52 -14.08 -8.34
CA HIS A 254 -17.36 -13.95 -7.15
C HIS A 254 -16.77 -14.78 -6.01
N HIS A 255 -16.71 -14.20 -4.82
CA HIS A 255 -16.10 -14.83 -3.63
C HIS A 255 -16.91 -14.60 -2.35
N GLY A 256 -17.97 -13.80 -2.42
CA GLY A 256 -18.70 -13.36 -1.24
C GLY A 256 -17.89 -12.40 -0.36
N GLY A 257 -18.41 -12.11 0.83
CA GLY A 257 -17.76 -11.20 1.77
C GLY A 257 -17.91 -9.72 1.42
N TYR A 258 -17.35 -8.85 2.25
CA TYR A 258 -17.44 -7.39 2.15
C TYR A 258 -16.25 -6.74 2.85
N ASN A 259 -16.18 -5.41 2.92
CA ASN A 259 -15.10 -4.66 3.61
C ASN A 259 -13.67 -5.06 3.19
N THR A 260 -13.47 -5.55 1.98
CA THR A 260 -12.16 -5.90 1.46
C THR A 260 -11.21 -4.72 1.60
N ALA A 261 -10.10 -4.88 2.33
CA ALA A 261 -9.14 -3.82 2.61
C ALA A 261 -7.71 -4.19 2.21
N ALA A 262 -7.30 -5.44 2.40
CA ALA A 262 -5.97 -5.90 2.04
C ALA A 262 -5.74 -5.81 0.52
N ARG A 263 -4.61 -5.19 0.12
CA ARG A 263 -4.24 -5.04 -1.29
C ARG A 263 -3.96 -6.40 -1.92
N PRO A 264 -4.48 -6.72 -3.12
CA PRO A 264 -4.16 -7.96 -3.82
C PRO A 264 -2.69 -8.00 -4.23
N LEU A 265 -2.16 -9.21 -4.36
CA LEU A 265 -0.79 -9.46 -4.80
C LEU A 265 -0.79 -10.33 -6.05
N TYR A 266 0.12 -10.05 -6.96
CA TYR A 266 0.35 -10.87 -8.14
C TYR A 266 1.73 -11.54 -8.06
N ALA A 267 1.75 -12.86 -8.13
CA ALA A 267 2.99 -13.65 -8.20
C ALA A 267 2.71 -15.03 -8.81
N HIS A 268 3.70 -15.63 -9.42
CA HIS A 268 3.64 -17.00 -9.98
C HIS A 268 2.44 -17.26 -10.90
N GLY A 269 2.00 -16.22 -11.67
CA GLY A 269 0.83 -16.33 -12.53
C GLY A 269 -0.51 -16.38 -11.80
N LEU A 270 -0.53 -16.01 -10.51
CA LEU A 270 -1.72 -15.98 -9.67
C LEU A 270 -1.95 -14.60 -9.06
N VAL A 271 -3.20 -14.19 -8.97
CA VAL A 271 -3.64 -13.04 -8.18
C VAL A 271 -4.19 -13.54 -6.86
N VAL A 272 -3.54 -13.18 -5.76
CA VAL A 272 -3.99 -13.52 -4.41
C VAL A 272 -4.87 -12.39 -3.90
N ILE A 273 -6.11 -12.72 -3.56
CA ILE A 273 -7.16 -11.78 -3.15
C ILE A 273 -7.62 -12.18 -1.75
N ASN A 274 -7.70 -11.20 -0.86
CA ASN A 274 -8.17 -11.38 0.51
C ASN A 274 -9.41 -10.53 0.78
N MET A 275 -10.38 -11.06 1.54
CA MET A 275 -11.62 -10.38 1.89
C MET A 275 -12.08 -10.75 3.31
N GLU A 276 -12.93 -9.90 3.87
CA GLU A 276 -13.64 -10.20 5.12
C GLU A 276 -14.89 -11.04 4.82
N GLY A 277 -14.99 -12.22 5.43
CA GLY A 277 -16.07 -13.16 5.14
C GLY A 277 -15.88 -13.92 3.82
N GLY A 278 -16.95 -14.53 3.30
CA GLY A 278 -16.92 -15.28 2.05
C GLY A 278 -15.83 -16.36 1.99
N ASP A 279 -15.15 -16.44 0.87
CA ASP A 279 -14.04 -17.38 0.64
C ASP A 279 -12.75 -16.98 1.39
N ARG A 280 -12.69 -15.80 2.00
CA ARG A 280 -11.62 -15.21 2.82
C ARG A 280 -10.30 -14.94 2.09
N LEU A 281 -9.64 -15.95 1.54
CA LEU A 281 -8.42 -15.80 0.73
C LEU A 281 -8.49 -16.78 -0.43
N LEU A 282 -8.26 -16.29 -1.65
CA LEU A 282 -8.22 -17.10 -2.84
C LEU A 282 -7.13 -16.65 -3.81
N ALA A 283 -6.70 -17.58 -4.67
CA ALA A 283 -5.84 -17.27 -5.79
C ALA A 283 -6.55 -17.54 -7.11
N VAL A 284 -6.41 -16.61 -8.05
CA VAL A 284 -7.07 -16.65 -9.37
C VAL A 284 -6.02 -16.57 -10.46
N ARG A 285 -6.14 -17.42 -11.48
CA ARG A 285 -5.36 -17.26 -12.72
C ARG A 285 -5.95 -16.10 -13.53
N PRO A 286 -5.14 -15.12 -13.95
CA PRO A 286 -5.62 -13.89 -14.60
C PRO A 286 -5.71 -13.98 -16.13
N ASP A 287 -5.69 -15.19 -16.68
CA ASP A 287 -5.72 -15.48 -18.13
C ASP A 287 -7.13 -15.69 -18.70
N GLY A 288 -8.18 -15.57 -17.87
CA GLY A 288 -9.57 -15.73 -18.26
C GLY A 288 -10.25 -14.48 -18.80
N GLU A 289 -11.51 -14.65 -19.22
CA GLU A 289 -12.42 -13.59 -19.67
C GLU A 289 -13.83 -13.79 -19.09
N GLY A 290 -14.55 -12.66 -18.84
CA GLY A 290 -15.90 -12.69 -18.27
C GLY A 290 -15.93 -13.23 -16.84
N ASP A 291 -16.92 -14.05 -16.49
CA ASP A 291 -17.03 -14.65 -15.15
C ASP A 291 -16.15 -15.91 -15.04
N VAL A 292 -15.07 -15.78 -14.29
CA VAL A 292 -14.07 -16.84 -14.09
C VAL A 292 -14.24 -17.62 -12.78
N THR A 293 -15.32 -17.39 -12.06
CA THR A 293 -15.55 -17.96 -10.71
C THR A 293 -15.40 -19.49 -10.65
N LYS A 294 -15.90 -20.19 -11.67
CA LYS A 294 -15.89 -21.65 -11.71
C LYS A 294 -14.67 -22.26 -12.40
N THR A 295 -13.87 -21.44 -13.10
CA THR A 295 -12.85 -21.95 -14.04
C THR A 295 -11.43 -21.56 -13.67
N HIS A 296 -11.21 -20.39 -13.05
CA HIS A 296 -9.86 -19.86 -12.83
C HIS A 296 -9.44 -19.73 -11.37
N VAL A 297 -10.31 -20.05 -10.40
CA VAL A 297 -9.91 -20.13 -8.99
C VAL A 297 -8.98 -21.34 -8.83
N ALA A 298 -7.71 -21.07 -8.53
CA ALA A 298 -6.69 -22.11 -8.36
C ALA A 298 -6.81 -22.79 -6.99
N TRP A 299 -6.99 -21.99 -5.94
CA TRP A 299 -7.19 -22.48 -4.57
C TRP A 299 -7.91 -21.45 -3.69
N LYS A 300 -8.42 -21.92 -2.55
CA LYS A 300 -9.07 -21.13 -1.49
C LYS A 300 -8.48 -21.51 -0.14
N TYR A 301 -8.38 -20.51 0.76
CA TYR A 301 -7.91 -20.72 2.12
C TYR A 301 -8.73 -19.87 3.11
N GLY A 302 -9.26 -20.48 4.18
CA GLY A 302 -10.24 -19.85 5.07
C GLY A 302 -9.83 -19.73 6.54
N LYS A 303 -8.57 -20.06 6.90
CA LYS A 303 -8.16 -20.09 8.32
C LYS A 303 -7.29 -18.89 8.67
N ALA A 304 -7.67 -18.15 9.73
CA ALA A 304 -6.89 -17.05 10.29
C ALA A 304 -6.38 -16.03 9.24
N THR A 305 -7.19 -15.75 8.23
CA THR A 305 -6.90 -14.74 7.22
C THR A 305 -7.03 -13.33 7.81
N PRO A 306 -6.23 -12.35 7.35
CA PRO A 306 -6.39 -10.96 7.76
C PRO A 306 -7.69 -10.36 7.22
N THR A 307 -8.19 -9.33 7.91
CA THR A 307 -9.23 -8.46 7.38
C THR A 307 -8.60 -7.21 6.75
N ARG A 308 -7.63 -6.61 7.44
CA ARG A 308 -6.99 -5.34 7.06
C ARG A 308 -5.54 -5.48 6.63
N PRO A 309 -4.64 -6.17 7.36
CA PRO A 309 -3.25 -6.25 6.98
C PRO A 309 -3.05 -6.87 5.60
N SER A 310 -2.35 -6.16 4.71
CA SER A 310 -1.95 -6.75 3.42
C SER A 310 -0.76 -7.69 3.61
N GLN A 311 -0.78 -8.79 2.92
CA GLN A 311 0.20 -9.86 2.98
C GLN A 311 1.52 -9.48 2.26
N ALA A 312 2.56 -10.31 2.40
CA ALA A 312 3.78 -10.23 1.63
C ALA A 312 4.10 -11.59 0.97
N ILE A 313 4.63 -11.55 -0.25
CA ILE A 313 5.13 -12.75 -0.94
C ILE A 313 6.65 -12.67 -1.00
N VAL A 314 7.33 -13.73 -0.52
CA VAL A 314 8.78 -13.86 -0.54
C VAL A 314 9.14 -15.22 -1.15
N GLY A 315 9.76 -15.21 -2.31
CA GLY A 315 9.95 -16.45 -3.09
C GLY A 315 8.60 -17.11 -3.39
N ASP A 316 8.45 -18.37 -3.03
CA ASP A 316 7.25 -19.17 -3.24
C ASP A 316 6.25 -19.11 -2.06
N GLN A 317 6.50 -18.26 -1.07
CA GLN A 317 5.73 -18.23 0.16
C GLN A 317 4.92 -16.94 0.29
N LEU A 318 3.67 -17.07 0.74
CA LEU A 318 2.80 -15.99 1.18
C LEU A 318 2.84 -15.92 2.71
N TYR A 319 3.25 -14.79 3.24
CA TYR A 319 3.24 -14.49 4.67
C TYR A 319 2.13 -13.53 5.00
N MET A 320 1.37 -13.81 6.04
CA MET A 320 0.31 -12.95 6.52
C MET A 320 0.23 -12.97 8.05
N VAL A 321 -0.29 -11.91 8.64
CA VAL A 321 -0.75 -11.82 10.01
C VAL A 321 -2.20 -11.38 10.01
N ASN A 322 -3.05 -12.03 10.77
CA ASN A 322 -4.42 -11.57 10.89
C ASN A 322 -4.55 -10.46 11.95
N ASP A 323 -5.71 -9.81 12.00
CA ASP A 323 -6.02 -8.70 12.90
C ASP A 323 -5.82 -9.03 14.38
N LYS A 324 -5.74 -10.31 14.75
CA LYS A 324 -5.65 -10.83 16.13
C LYS A 324 -4.31 -11.51 16.43
N GLY A 325 -3.27 -11.31 15.60
CA GLY A 325 -1.92 -11.80 15.85
C GLY A 325 -1.66 -13.27 15.48
N VAL A 326 -2.45 -13.87 14.58
CA VAL A 326 -2.10 -15.19 14.03
C VAL A 326 -1.29 -14.98 12.75
N PHE A 327 -0.03 -15.37 12.80
CA PHE A 327 0.88 -15.43 11.66
C PHE A 327 0.67 -16.73 10.91
N THR A 328 0.72 -16.66 9.58
CA THR A 328 0.57 -17.84 8.72
C THR A 328 1.51 -17.73 7.54
N CYS A 329 2.16 -18.83 7.20
CA CYS A 329 2.90 -19.02 5.95
C CYS A 329 2.16 -20.02 5.07
N LEU A 330 1.91 -19.65 3.82
CA LEU A 330 1.31 -20.51 2.80
C LEU A 330 2.26 -20.64 1.61
N ASP A 331 2.18 -21.76 0.93
CA ASP A 331 2.72 -21.93 -0.41
C ASP A 331 1.84 -21.19 -1.42
N VAL A 332 2.40 -20.28 -2.22
CA VAL A 332 1.63 -19.41 -3.14
C VAL A 332 0.95 -20.21 -4.24
N ALA A 333 1.62 -21.24 -4.77
CA ALA A 333 1.11 -22.01 -5.90
C ALA A 333 -0.10 -22.87 -5.52
N THR A 334 -0.15 -23.35 -4.27
CA THR A 334 -1.12 -24.35 -3.82
C THR A 334 -2.08 -23.88 -2.74
N GLY A 335 -1.77 -22.76 -2.06
CA GLY A 335 -2.52 -22.30 -0.88
C GLY A 335 -2.36 -23.19 0.35
N ARG A 336 -1.43 -24.15 0.32
CA ARG A 336 -1.17 -25.07 1.44
C ARG A 336 -0.45 -24.36 2.56
N ALA A 337 -0.99 -24.45 3.78
CA ALA A 337 -0.32 -23.90 4.95
C ALA A 337 0.95 -24.70 5.28
N ARG A 338 2.04 -23.98 5.49
CA ARG A 338 3.33 -24.49 5.99
C ARG A 338 3.33 -24.48 7.51
N TRP A 339 3.01 -23.33 8.10
CA TRP A 339 2.92 -23.15 9.55
C TRP A 339 1.93 -22.04 9.93
N GLN A 340 1.49 -22.08 11.18
CA GLN A 340 0.78 -20.99 11.86
C GLN A 340 1.38 -20.79 13.23
N GLU A 341 1.48 -19.55 13.68
CA GLU A 341 1.98 -19.15 15.00
C GLU A 341 1.14 -18.01 15.55
N ARG A 342 0.80 -18.06 16.83
CA ARG A 342 0.04 -17.03 17.51
C ARG A 342 0.94 -16.17 18.37
N ARG A 343 0.89 -14.85 18.14
CA ARG A 343 1.54 -13.83 18.97
C ARG A 343 0.47 -12.87 19.49
N GLU A 344 0.77 -12.19 20.59
CA GLU A 344 -0.06 -11.09 21.05
C GLU A 344 0.05 -9.89 20.10
N GLY A 345 -0.99 -9.07 20.07
CA GLY A 345 -1.06 -7.85 19.28
C GLY A 345 -2.29 -7.79 18.37
N ARG A 346 -2.68 -6.56 18.04
CA ARG A 346 -3.70 -6.26 17.04
C ARG A 346 -3.03 -5.60 15.85
N HIS A 347 -3.38 -6.01 14.65
CA HIS A 347 -2.71 -5.57 13.44
C HIS A 347 -3.67 -4.94 12.44
N SER A 348 -3.27 -3.80 11.88
CA SER A 348 -3.92 -3.11 10.76
C SER A 348 -2.95 -2.79 9.64
N ALA A 349 -1.70 -2.50 9.98
CA ALA A 349 -0.64 -2.18 9.04
C ALA A 349 -0.30 -3.37 8.12
N ALA A 350 0.00 -3.09 6.85
CA ALA A 350 0.53 -4.09 5.92
C ALA A 350 1.95 -4.53 6.33
N LEU A 351 2.29 -5.77 6.00
CA LEU A 351 3.65 -6.28 6.15
C LEU A 351 4.60 -5.53 5.19
N LEU A 352 5.79 -5.18 5.69
CA LEU A 352 6.92 -4.73 4.90
C LEU A 352 7.97 -5.84 4.85
N GLU A 353 8.41 -6.20 3.66
CA GLU A 353 9.49 -7.17 3.46
C GLU A 353 10.78 -6.46 3.04
N ALA A 354 11.88 -6.79 3.68
CA ALA A 354 13.21 -6.33 3.32
C ALA A 354 14.23 -7.46 3.48
N ARG A 355 14.74 -7.97 2.36
CA ARG A 355 15.84 -8.95 2.32
C ARG A 355 15.60 -10.20 3.18
N GLY A 356 14.40 -10.77 3.08
CA GLY A 356 14.00 -11.95 3.83
C GLY A 356 13.57 -11.68 5.28
N ARG A 357 13.33 -10.40 5.64
CA ARG A 357 12.81 -10.00 6.94
C ARG A 357 11.44 -9.35 6.77
N LEU A 358 10.48 -9.73 7.60
CA LEU A 358 9.14 -9.18 7.65
C LEU A 358 9.03 -8.24 8.84
N TYR A 359 8.71 -6.99 8.61
CA TYR A 359 8.45 -5.97 9.62
C TYR A 359 6.94 -5.87 9.84
N VAL A 360 6.49 -6.18 11.03
CA VAL A 360 5.06 -6.33 11.37
C VAL A 360 4.73 -5.43 12.55
N CYS A 361 4.14 -4.27 12.26
CA CYS A 361 3.73 -3.30 13.28
C CYS A 361 2.36 -3.67 13.86
N ASP A 362 2.19 -3.46 15.15
CA ASP A 362 0.90 -3.59 15.82
C ASP A 362 0.27 -2.23 16.18
N GLU A 363 -0.96 -2.26 16.67
CA GLU A 363 -1.74 -1.08 17.04
C GLU A 363 -1.37 -0.51 18.41
N ASP A 364 -0.50 -1.18 19.17
CA ASP A 364 -0.13 -0.86 20.54
C ASP A 364 1.35 -0.43 20.70
N GLY A 365 2.13 -0.41 19.60
CA GLY A 365 3.49 0.14 19.52
C GLY A 365 4.59 -0.90 19.36
N THR A 366 4.25 -2.20 19.29
CA THR A 366 5.23 -3.24 19.03
C THR A 366 5.46 -3.42 17.54
N THR A 367 6.70 -3.61 17.15
CA THR A 367 7.06 -4.09 15.80
C THR A 367 7.88 -5.35 15.92
N LEU A 368 7.34 -6.44 15.42
CA LEU A 368 8.06 -7.70 15.30
C LEU A 368 8.85 -7.72 14.01
N VAL A 369 10.11 -8.14 14.06
CA VAL A 369 10.91 -8.46 12.89
C VAL A 369 11.03 -9.98 12.82
N VAL A 370 10.45 -10.58 11.78
CA VAL A 370 10.31 -12.02 11.60
C VAL A 370 11.08 -12.45 10.36
N ALA A 371 11.82 -13.55 10.43
CA ALA A 371 12.44 -14.12 9.23
C ALA A 371 11.36 -14.65 8.26
N ALA A 372 11.54 -14.42 6.97
CA ALA A 372 10.73 -15.07 5.94
C ALA A 372 11.15 -16.54 5.78
N ASN A 373 10.96 -17.32 6.85
CA ASN A 373 11.33 -18.73 6.94
C ASN A 373 10.11 -19.61 6.56
N PRO A 374 10.20 -20.48 5.53
CA PRO A 374 9.09 -21.33 5.11
C PRO A 374 8.79 -22.50 6.05
N GLU A 375 9.74 -22.87 6.92
CA GLU A 375 9.64 -24.07 7.76
C GLU A 375 9.04 -23.80 9.14
N ARG A 376 9.24 -22.58 9.68
CA ARG A 376 8.76 -22.19 11.01
C ARG A 376 8.66 -20.68 11.17
N PHE A 377 7.89 -20.25 12.15
CA PHE A 377 7.95 -18.88 12.66
C PHE A 377 9.30 -18.66 13.37
N GLU A 378 10.00 -17.59 13.00
CA GLU A 378 11.30 -17.25 13.57
C GLU A 378 11.36 -15.75 13.87
N LEU A 379 11.23 -15.40 15.15
CA LEU A 379 11.32 -14.03 15.63
C LEU A 379 12.78 -13.61 15.69
N LEU A 380 13.14 -12.54 15.00
CA LEU A 380 14.50 -11.97 14.97
C LEU A 380 14.66 -10.84 15.98
N ALA A 381 13.64 -10.00 16.13
CA ALA A 381 13.64 -8.89 17.07
C ALA A 381 12.21 -8.47 17.42
N GLU A 382 12.06 -7.87 18.60
CA GLU A 382 10.86 -7.19 19.07
C GLU A 382 11.23 -5.77 19.47
N ASN A 383 10.60 -4.78 18.85
CA ASN A 383 10.88 -3.36 19.02
C ASN A 383 9.65 -2.65 19.52
N ARG A 384 9.82 -1.58 20.32
CA ARG A 384 8.69 -0.85 20.88
C ARG A 384 8.84 0.65 20.73
N LEU A 385 7.75 1.32 20.33
CA LEU A 385 7.56 2.76 20.31
C LEU A 385 6.40 3.14 21.24
N GLU A 386 6.33 4.41 21.64
CA GLU A 386 5.32 4.90 22.62
C GLU A 386 3.87 4.72 22.17
N ALA A 387 3.62 4.80 20.86
CA ALA A 387 2.28 4.69 20.30
C ALA A 387 2.28 3.72 19.12
N GLY A 388 1.15 3.05 18.94
CA GLY A 388 0.98 2.02 17.93
C GLY A 388 0.75 2.57 16.52
N CYS A 389 0.78 1.67 15.56
CA CYS A 389 0.68 1.95 14.13
C CYS A 389 -0.66 1.47 13.56
N MET A 390 -1.33 2.36 12.84
CA MET A 390 -2.41 1.99 11.92
C MET A 390 -1.91 2.07 10.46
N ALA A 391 -0.99 3.01 10.21
CA ALA A 391 -0.32 3.18 8.92
C ALA A 391 0.71 2.07 8.67
N SER A 392 0.86 1.68 7.42
CA SER A 392 1.92 0.76 7.02
C SER A 392 3.27 1.48 6.97
N PRO A 393 4.37 0.80 7.32
CA PRO A 393 5.70 1.39 7.28
C PRO A 393 6.15 1.72 5.85
N ALA A 394 7.08 2.67 5.74
CA ALA A 394 7.73 3.08 4.50
C ALA A 394 9.26 3.02 4.64
N VAL A 395 9.96 3.30 3.55
CA VAL A 395 11.42 3.19 3.48
C VAL A 395 12.02 4.47 2.90
N VAL A 396 13.14 4.93 3.48
CA VAL A 396 13.96 6.04 2.98
C VAL A 396 15.42 5.62 2.99
N GLY A 397 15.95 5.25 1.84
CA GLY A 397 17.27 4.63 1.76
C GLY A 397 17.30 3.30 2.54
N ASP A 398 18.20 3.18 3.50
CA ASP A 398 18.28 2.02 4.41
C ASP A 398 17.57 2.27 5.77
N ASP A 399 16.75 3.31 5.86
CA ASP A 399 16.02 3.65 7.08
C ASP A 399 14.54 3.27 6.96
N LEU A 400 13.97 2.80 8.07
CA LEU A 400 12.54 2.54 8.22
C LEU A 400 11.82 3.81 8.64
N VAL A 401 10.68 4.10 8.02
CA VAL A 401 9.82 5.22 8.39
C VAL A 401 8.50 4.67 8.93
N ILE A 402 8.19 5.00 10.17
CA ILE A 402 6.98 4.56 10.86
C ILE A 402 6.13 5.77 11.24
N ARG A 403 4.88 5.79 10.81
CA ARG A 403 3.85 6.68 11.32
C ARG A 403 3.08 5.97 12.42
N THR A 404 3.25 6.43 13.65
CA THR A 404 2.40 6.04 14.79
C THR A 404 1.14 6.90 14.83
N LYS A 405 0.26 6.65 15.80
CA LYS A 405 -0.95 7.47 16.02
C LYS A 405 -0.63 8.94 16.33
N THR A 406 0.58 9.25 16.79
CA THR A 406 0.97 10.58 17.29
C THR A 406 2.22 11.17 16.64
N HIS A 407 3.10 10.36 16.07
CA HIS A 407 4.40 10.79 15.58
C HIS A 407 4.79 10.11 14.27
N LEU A 408 5.70 10.76 13.55
CA LEU A 408 6.47 10.16 12.48
C LEU A 408 7.90 9.90 12.98
N TYR A 409 8.40 8.70 12.75
CA TYR A 409 9.76 8.29 13.11
C TYR A 409 10.55 7.95 11.85
N ARG A 410 11.80 8.33 11.82
CA ARG A 410 12.82 7.76 10.93
C ARG A 410 13.80 6.96 11.77
N ILE A 411 13.90 5.67 11.46
CA ILE A 411 14.66 4.69 12.24
C ILE A 411 15.74 4.12 11.33
N GLY A 412 17.00 4.30 11.73
CA GLY A 412 18.15 3.84 10.98
C GLY A 412 19.22 3.33 11.92
N GLY A 413 19.74 2.14 11.63
CA GLY A 413 20.89 1.63 12.34
C GLY A 413 22.17 2.41 12.04
N PRO A 414 23.26 2.19 12.81
CA PRO A 414 24.58 2.59 12.36
C PRO A 414 24.81 1.95 11.00
N ALA A 415 25.43 2.70 10.08
CA ALA A 415 25.80 2.13 8.78
C ALA A 415 26.59 0.86 9.04
N THR A 416 26.01 -0.30 8.68
CA THR A 416 26.75 -1.55 8.72
C THR A 416 27.80 -1.47 7.66
N PRO A 417 29.10 -1.68 8.01
CA PRO A 417 30.20 -1.57 7.07
C PRO A 417 30.07 -2.49 5.85
#